data_10aa547aae7c291cde0312c8a1332283
#
_entry.id   10aa547aae7c291cde0312c8a1332283
#
_cell.length_a   1.000
_cell.length_b   1.000
_cell.length_c   1.000
_cell.angle_alpha   90.00
_cell.angle_beta   90.00
_cell.angle_gamma   90.00
#
_symmetry.space_group_name_H-M   'P 1'
#
loop_
_entity.id
_entity.type
_entity.pdbx_description
1 polymer ?
#
loop_
_entity_poly.entity_id
_entity_poly.type
_entity_poly.pdbx_seq_one_letter_code
_entity_poly.pdbx_strand_id
1 'polypeptide(L)'
;DTMMLVRVDPVTYKITLVTVPRDTEADYEGSVVKINELYRQGGMEAAVEGVESLTGVHVQYYLDMGFVDFENFVNALGGVTANVPIDMHLKDIVNGGTIELNAGAQELDGPEALVLARVRKLYAADIEACRQIQDRQLVEAGIKQVAADPANAATHLDALLGNAETNWPKDELAAMVADFAANADRIAFQSGTGPYVGDFMEEHDGLWMVPRDEGTWRKVIEVV
;
A
#
# COMPACT_ATOMS: atom_id res chain seq x y z
N ASP A 1 1.53 1.71 -9.19
CA ASP A 1 0.36 1.14 -8.54
C ASP A 1 0.82 0.25 -7.39
N THR A 2 0.38 0.55 -6.19
CA THR A 2 0.59 -0.27 -4.99
C THR A 2 -0.79 -0.69 -4.51
N MET A 3 -0.99 -1.99 -4.32
CA MET A 3 -2.23 -2.54 -3.78
C MET A 3 -1.92 -3.29 -2.50
N MET A 4 -2.69 -3.05 -1.47
CA MET A 4 -2.43 -3.61 -0.14
C MET A 4 -3.75 -3.99 0.53
N LEU A 5 -3.86 -5.23 1.00
CA LEU A 5 -4.93 -5.65 1.88
C LEU A 5 -4.50 -5.36 3.32
N VAL A 6 -5.34 -4.63 4.05
CA VAL A 6 -5.06 -4.21 5.42
C VAL A 6 -6.13 -4.79 6.34
N ARG A 7 -5.71 -5.52 7.36
CA ARG A 7 -6.58 -5.93 8.45
C ARG A 7 -6.25 -5.13 9.70
N VAL A 8 -7.26 -4.53 10.30
CA VAL A 8 -7.15 -3.83 11.58
C VAL A 8 -7.96 -4.60 12.61
N ASP A 9 -7.32 -5.07 13.66
CA ASP A 9 -7.96 -5.78 14.77
C ASP A 9 -8.05 -4.84 16.00
N PRO A 10 -9.23 -4.31 16.31
CA PRO A 10 -9.40 -3.36 17.41
C PRO A 10 -9.35 -4.01 18.79
N VAL A 11 -9.36 -5.32 18.88
CA VAL A 11 -9.28 -6.02 20.17
C VAL A 11 -7.84 -6.26 20.58
N THR A 12 -7.02 -6.69 19.64
CA THR A 12 -5.59 -6.99 19.86
C THR A 12 -4.67 -5.85 19.49
N TYR A 13 -5.17 -4.80 18.82
CA TYR A 13 -4.41 -3.69 18.22
C TYR A 13 -3.37 -4.15 17.20
N LYS A 14 -3.64 -5.28 16.56
CA LYS A 14 -2.79 -5.82 15.51
C LYS A 14 -3.22 -5.24 14.16
N ILE A 15 -2.25 -4.71 13.42
CA ILE A 15 -2.42 -4.27 12.03
C ILE A 15 -1.62 -5.20 11.13
N THR A 16 -2.32 -5.84 10.19
CA THR A 16 -1.71 -6.74 9.22
C THR A 16 -1.71 -6.11 7.84
N LEU A 17 -0.56 -6.05 7.20
CA LEU A 17 -0.36 -5.46 5.87
C LEU A 17 0.06 -6.54 4.89
N VAL A 18 -0.76 -6.83 3.89
CA VAL A 18 -0.45 -7.82 2.85
C VAL A 18 -0.44 -7.15 1.48
N THR A 19 0.73 -7.11 0.84
CA THR A 19 0.81 -6.57 -0.53
C THR A 19 0.15 -7.52 -1.52
N VAL A 20 -0.70 -6.98 -2.38
CA VAL A 20 -1.25 -7.66 -3.54
C VAL A 20 -0.41 -7.26 -4.76
N PRO A 21 0.39 -8.17 -5.33
CA PRO A 21 1.23 -7.84 -6.49
C PRO A 21 0.35 -7.39 -7.66
N ARG A 22 0.59 -6.19 -8.14
CA ARG A 22 -0.23 -5.50 -9.16
C ARG A 22 -0.34 -6.24 -10.50
N ASP A 23 0.67 -7.07 -10.81
CA ASP A 23 0.73 -7.84 -12.05
C ASP A 23 0.11 -9.24 -11.90
N THR A 24 -0.58 -9.52 -10.79
CA THR A 24 -1.30 -10.78 -10.58
C THR A 24 -2.43 -10.93 -11.59
N GLU A 25 -2.57 -12.13 -12.13
CA GLU A 25 -3.63 -12.50 -13.04
C GLU A 25 -5.02 -12.34 -12.38
N ALA A 26 -5.94 -11.71 -13.09
CA ALA A 26 -7.33 -11.51 -12.69
C ALA A 26 -8.24 -11.66 -13.91
N ASP A 27 -9.52 -11.91 -13.68
CA ASP A 27 -10.56 -11.93 -14.73
C ASP A 27 -11.38 -10.64 -14.69
N TYR A 28 -11.65 -10.07 -15.85
CA TYR A 28 -12.59 -8.99 -16.02
C TYR A 28 -13.48 -9.27 -17.24
N GLU A 29 -14.77 -9.49 -17.01
CA GLU A 29 -15.76 -9.77 -18.04
C GLU A 29 -15.36 -10.93 -18.99
N GLY A 30 -14.70 -11.96 -18.45
CA GLY A 30 -14.23 -13.13 -19.20
C GLY A 30 -12.92 -12.92 -19.96
N SER A 31 -12.22 -11.80 -19.71
CA SER A 31 -10.89 -11.52 -20.22
C SER A 31 -9.86 -11.55 -19.11
N VAL A 32 -8.72 -12.19 -19.36
CA VAL A 32 -7.62 -12.19 -18.42
C VAL A 32 -6.85 -10.88 -18.50
N VAL A 33 -6.68 -10.22 -17.34
CA VAL A 33 -6.01 -8.93 -17.19
C VAL A 33 -5.09 -8.98 -15.96
N LYS A 34 -4.25 -7.96 -15.79
CA LYS A 34 -3.55 -7.75 -14.52
C LYS A 34 -4.49 -7.14 -13.49
N ILE A 35 -4.37 -7.55 -12.23
CA ILE A 35 -5.29 -7.08 -11.17
C ILE A 35 -5.32 -5.56 -11.02
N ASN A 36 -4.22 -4.86 -11.28
CA ASN A 36 -4.21 -3.39 -11.26
C ASN A 36 -4.99 -2.74 -12.42
N GLU A 37 -5.29 -3.48 -13.49
CA GLU A 37 -6.08 -2.97 -14.60
C GLU A 37 -7.57 -2.96 -14.29
N LEU A 38 -8.02 -3.75 -13.31
CA LEU A 38 -9.41 -3.78 -12.87
C LEU A 38 -9.91 -2.38 -12.47
N TYR A 39 -9.09 -1.63 -11.74
CA TYR A 39 -9.41 -0.24 -11.38
C TYR A 39 -9.66 0.65 -12.61
N ARG A 40 -8.81 0.53 -13.63
CA ARG A 40 -8.95 1.32 -14.87
C ARG A 40 -10.18 0.91 -15.69
N GLN A 41 -10.59 -0.35 -15.65
CA GLN A 41 -11.67 -0.89 -16.48
C GLN A 41 -13.04 -0.76 -15.80
N GLY A 42 -13.13 -1.04 -14.49
CA GLY A 42 -14.37 -1.08 -13.74
C GLY A 42 -14.36 -0.28 -12.43
N GLY A 43 -13.35 0.60 -12.25
CA GLY A 43 -13.26 1.45 -11.06
C GLY A 43 -12.88 0.68 -9.79
N MET A 44 -13.12 1.30 -8.65
CA MET A 44 -12.79 0.74 -7.35
C MET A 44 -13.59 -0.53 -7.04
N GLU A 45 -14.85 -0.62 -7.48
CA GLU A 45 -15.68 -1.80 -7.28
C GLU A 45 -15.05 -3.04 -7.91
N ALA A 46 -14.61 -2.96 -9.16
CA ALA A 46 -13.93 -4.07 -9.83
C ALA A 46 -12.57 -4.39 -9.19
N ALA A 47 -11.83 -3.38 -8.70
CA ALA A 47 -10.57 -3.61 -7.99
C ALA A 47 -10.79 -4.36 -6.67
N VAL A 48 -11.80 -3.98 -5.89
CA VAL A 48 -12.19 -4.66 -4.64
C VAL A 48 -12.63 -6.09 -4.93
N GLU A 49 -13.55 -6.30 -5.88
CA GLU A 49 -14.02 -7.63 -6.28
C GLU A 49 -12.85 -8.54 -6.72
N GLY A 50 -11.91 -7.99 -7.47
CA GLY A 50 -10.71 -8.74 -7.88
C GLY A 50 -9.85 -9.18 -6.72
N VAL A 51 -9.63 -8.32 -5.73
CA VAL A 51 -8.88 -8.66 -4.51
C VAL A 51 -9.64 -9.69 -3.67
N GLU A 52 -10.95 -9.53 -3.48
CA GLU A 52 -11.80 -10.49 -2.77
C GLU A 52 -11.78 -11.87 -3.46
N SER A 53 -11.94 -11.88 -4.77
CA SER A 53 -11.90 -13.11 -5.58
C SER A 53 -10.54 -13.84 -5.48
N LEU A 54 -9.45 -13.08 -5.44
CA LEU A 54 -8.09 -13.61 -5.35
C LEU A 54 -7.77 -14.17 -3.96
N THR A 55 -8.16 -13.44 -2.92
CA THR A 55 -7.74 -13.71 -1.55
C THR A 55 -8.76 -14.49 -0.71
N GLY A 56 -10.01 -14.48 -1.13
CA GLY A 56 -11.14 -15.02 -0.35
C GLY A 56 -11.52 -14.17 0.87
N VAL A 57 -10.94 -12.96 1.00
CA VAL A 57 -11.19 -12.05 2.12
C VAL A 57 -12.20 -11.00 1.69
N HIS A 58 -13.25 -10.80 2.49
CA HIS A 58 -14.19 -9.71 2.25
C HIS A 58 -13.59 -8.37 2.64
N VAL A 59 -13.60 -7.41 1.73
CA VAL A 59 -13.09 -6.04 1.89
C VAL A 59 -14.24 -5.11 2.28
N GLN A 60 -14.29 -4.71 3.52
CA GLN A 60 -15.34 -3.85 4.03
C GLN A 60 -15.19 -2.40 3.59
N TYR A 61 -13.95 -1.90 3.57
CA TYR A 61 -13.64 -0.53 3.22
C TYR A 61 -12.45 -0.47 2.26
N TYR A 62 -12.38 0.59 1.49
CA TYR A 62 -11.20 0.90 0.67
C TYR A 62 -10.70 2.31 0.96
N LEU A 63 -9.46 2.56 0.61
CA LEU A 63 -8.83 3.87 0.60
C LEU A 63 -7.96 3.95 -0.66
N ASP A 64 -8.26 4.91 -1.54
CA ASP A 64 -7.52 5.18 -2.76
C ASP A 64 -6.87 6.56 -2.72
N MET A 65 -5.63 6.65 -3.19
CA MET A 65 -4.86 7.88 -3.14
C MET A 65 -4.01 8.04 -4.39
N GLY A 66 -4.20 9.13 -5.10
CA GLY A 66 -3.36 9.51 -6.23
C GLY A 66 -1.95 9.93 -5.79
N PHE A 67 -1.05 10.14 -6.75
CA PHE A 67 0.34 10.51 -6.44
C PHE A 67 0.44 11.88 -5.76
N VAL A 68 -0.28 12.87 -6.29
CA VAL A 68 -0.33 14.23 -5.72
C VAL A 68 -0.95 14.20 -4.32
N ASP A 69 -2.01 13.40 -4.16
CA ASP A 69 -2.72 13.26 -2.90
C ASP A 69 -1.85 12.58 -1.84
N PHE A 70 -1.06 11.58 -2.25
CA PHE A 70 -0.08 10.94 -1.38
C PHE A 70 1.00 11.93 -0.91
N GLU A 71 1.57 12.72 -1.81
CA GLU A 71 2.54 13.76 -1.44
C GLU A 71 1.93 14.76 -0.46
N ASN A 72 0.72 15.25 -0.73
CA ASN A 72 0.02 16.19 0.13
C ASN A 72 -0.27 15.59 1.51
N PHE A 73 -0.69 14.33 1.57
CA PHE A 73 -0.94 13.65 2.84
C PHE A 73 0.34 13.49 3.66
N VAL A 74 1.44 13.02 3.07
CA VAL A 74 2.72 12.89 3.77
C VAL A 74 3.21 14.25 4.27
N ASN A 75 3.10 15.30 3.45
CA ASN A 75 3.46 16.66 3.87
C ASN A 75 2.59 17.17 5.02
N ALA A 76 1.29 16.85 5.02
CA ALA A 76 0.36 17.22 6.11
C ALA A 76 0.66 16.48 7.42
N LEU A 77 1.28 15.29 7.35
CA LEU A 77 1.81 14.59 8.53
C LEU A 77 3.12 15.21 9.06
N GLY A 78 3.74 16.15 8.33
CA GLY A 78 5.06 16.69 8.63
C GLY A 78 6.21 15.81 8.15
N GLY A 79 5.96 14.95 7.17
CA GLY A 79 6.91 13.95 6.65
C GLY A 79 6.67 12.55 7.22
N VAL A 80 7.48 11.60 6.81
CA VAL A 80 7.46 10.21 7.31
C VAL A 80 8.89 9.70 7.48
N THR A 81 9.19 9.09 8.64
CA THR A 81 10.50 8.47 8.85
C THR A 81 10.57 7.11 8.19
N ALA A 82 11.48 6.95 7.23
CA ALA A 82 11.69 5.69 6.54
C ALA A 82 13.18 5.33 6.47
N ASN A 83 13.46 4.04 6.29
CA ASN A 83 14.80 3.56 6.04
C ASN A 83 15.01 3.39 4.53
N VAL A 84 15.81 4.26 3.94
CA VAL A 84 16.22 4.17 2.54
C VAL A 84 17.30 3.09 2.40
N PRO A 85 17.09 2.05 1.59
CA PRO A 85 17.98 0.89 1.59
C PRO A 85 19.37 1.15 0.96
N ILE A 86 19.43 2.03 -0.03
CA ILE A 86 20.65 2.41 -0.76
C ILE A 86 20.57 3.86 -1.20
N ASP A 87 21.69 4.49 -1.52
CA ASP A 87 21.70 5.81 -2.14
C ASP A 87 20.93 5.76 -3.47
N MET A 88 20.03 6.72 -3.67
CA MET A 88 19.14 6.78 -4.83
C MET A 88 19.15 8.15 -5.49
N HIS A 89 19.10 8.14 -6.80
CA HIS A 89 18.93 9.31 -7.64
C HIS A 89 17.71 9.07 -8.54
N LEU A 90 16.58 9.67 -8.19
CA LEU A 90 15.27 9.32 -8.73
C LEU A 90 14.58 10.50 -9.39
N LYS A 91 13.90 10.23 -10.50
CA LYS A 91 13.09 11.24 -11.19
C LYS A 91 11.82 11.52 -10.39
N ASP A 92 11.61 12.78 -10.07
CA ASP A 92 10.31 13.27 -9.59
C ASP A 92 9.34 13.39 -10.78
N ILE A 93 8.30 12.58 -10.76
CA ILE A 93 7.34 12.52 -11.87
C ILE A 93 6.18 13.50 -11.71
N VAL A 94 5.96 14.00 -10.52
CA VAL A 94 4.88 14.94 -10.18
C VAL A 94 5.36 16.37 -10.38
N ASN A 95 6.48 16.75 -9.73
CA ASN A 95 6.96 18.11 -9.69
C ASN A 95 8.09 18.39 -10.71
N GLY A 96 8.63 17.33 -11.29
CA GLY A 96 9.76 17.40 -12.22
C GLY A 96 11.11 17.50 -11.51
N GLY A 97 12.19 17.26 -12.26
CA GLY A 97 13.54 17.26 -11.68
C GLY A 97 13.94 15.89 -11.12
N THR A 98 14.83 15.90 -10.15
CA THR A 98 15.42 14.71 -9.57
C THR A 98 15.52 14.86 -8.06
N ILE A 99 15.26 13.79 -7.35
CA ILE A 99 15.36 13.68 -5.88
C ILE A 99 16.52 12.73 -5.56
N GLU A 100 17.36 13.14 -4.63
CA GLU A 100 18.47 12.35 -4.11
C GLU A 100 18.13 11.89 -2.70
N LEU A 101 18.16 10.57 -2.46
CA LEU A 101 17.97 9.97 -1.15
C LEU A 101 19.25 9.25 -0.76
N ASN A 102 19.77 9.52 0.43
CA ASN A 102 20.91 8.79 0.98
C ASN A 102 20.44 7.52 1.68
N ALA A 103 21.27 6.48 1.71
CA ALA A 103 20.97 5.28 2.46
C ALA A 103 20.87 5.55 3.97
N GLY A 104 19.95 4.86 4.63
CA GLY A 104 19.72 4.95 6.07
C GLY A 104 18.37 5.52 6.46
N ALA A 105 18.16 5.62 7.76
CA ALA A 105 16.94 6.19 8.32
C ALA A 105 16.92 7.70 8.16
N GLN A 106 15.87 8.26 7.57
CA GLN A 106 15.70 9.69 7.38
C GLN A 106 14.22 10.06 7.35
N GLU A 107 13.93 11.32 7.61
CA GLU A 107 12.62 11.90 7.44
C GLU A 107 12.45 12.29 5.97
N LEU A 108 11.36 11.84 5.36
CA LEU A 108 11.03 12.06 3.96
C LEU A 108 9.81 12.98 3.86
N ASP A 109 9.88 13.96 2.99
CA ASP A 109 8.70 14.73 2.58
C ASP A 109 7.82 13.95 1.57
N GLY A 110 6.73 14.55 1.12
CA GLY A 110 5.79 13.89 0.20
C GLY A 110 6.45 13.41 -1.10
N PRO A 111 7.15 14.29 -1.86
CA PRO A 111 7.89 13.90 -3.06
C PRO A 111 8.94 12.80 -2.82
N GLU A 112 9.70 12.90 -1.75
CA GLU A 112 10.73 11.92 -1.36
C GLU A 112 10.12 10.55 -1.04
N ALA A 113 9.04 10.53 -0.26
CA ALA A 113 8.30 9.31 0.05
C ALA A 113 7.69 8.67 -1.20
N LEU A 114 7.13 9.47 -2.10
CA LEU A 114 6.54 8.99 -3.35
C LEU A 114 7.58 8.36 -4.27
N VAL A 115 8.74 9.00 -4.48
CA VAL A 115 9.79 8.41 -5.33
C VAL A 115 10.36 7.14 -4.74
N LEU A 116 10.49 7.06 -3.41
CA LEU A 116 10.91 5.85 -2.71
C LEU A 116 9.89 4.70 -2.91
N ALA A 117 8.59 4.96 -2.74
CA ALA A 117 7.52 3.97 -2.96
C ALA A 117 7.47 3.45 -4.41
N ARG A 118 7.94 4.25 -5.37
CA ARG A 118 7.86 3.92 -6.80
C ARG A 118 9.13 3.35 -7.40
N VAL A 119 10.21 3.25 -6.63
CA VAL A 119 11.49 2.74 -7.14
C VAL A 119 11.39 1.29 -7.59
N ARG A 120 11.92 0.98 -8.80
CA ARG A 120 11.87 -0.36 -9.39
C ARG A 120 13.21 -0.87 -9.90
N LYS A 121 14.08 0.01 -10.37
CA LYS A 121 15.25 -0.39 -11.16
C LYS A 121 16.58 -0.43 -10.39
N LEU A 122 16.56 -0.07 -9.11
CA LEU A 122 17.79 0.05 -8.33
C LEU A 122 18.09 -1.17 -7.46
N TYR A 123 17.14 -2.08 -7.29
CA TYR A 123 17.33 -3.31 -6.52
C TYR A 123 17.85 -4.43 -7.44
N ALA A 124 18.97 -5.04 -7.07
CA ALA A 124 19.76 -5.83 -8.03
C ALA A 124 19.23 -7.23 -8.38
N ALA A 125 18.43 -7.89 -7.54
CA ALA A 125 18.06 -9.28 -7.78
C ALA A 125 16.59 -9.63 -7.54
N ASP A 126 15.90 -8.89 -6.68
CA ASP A 126 14.50 -9.17 -6.31
C ASP A 126 13.73 -7.86 -6.17
N ILE A 127 13.66 -7.14 -7.27
CA ILE A 127 13.15 -5.76 -7.37
C ILE A 127 11.74 -5.63 -6.81
N GLU A 128 10.87 -6.58 -7.13
CA GLU A 128 9.48 -6.51 -6.71
C GLU A 128 9.32 -6.77 -5.22
N ALA A 129 10.04 -7.74 -4.66
CA ALA A 129 10.01 -8.01 -3.22
C ALA A 129 10.53 -6.82 -2.42
N CYS A 130 11.64 -6.21 -2.85
CA CYS A 130 12.21 -5.03 -2.19
C CYS A 130 11.24 -3.85 -2.20
N ARG A 131 10.59 -3.58 -3.34
CA ARG A 131 9.60 -2.52 -3.47
C ARG A 131 8.40 -2.77 -2.54
N GLN A 132 7.87 -3.97 -2.52
CA GLN A 132 6.72 -4.32 -1.68
C GLN A 132 7.03 -4.20 -0.18
N ILE A 133 8.25 -4.56 0.25
CA ILE A 133 8.71 -4.34 1.62
C ILE A 133 8.74 -2.85 1.92
N GLN A 134 9.29 -2.05 1.02
CA GLN A 134 9.39 -0.60 1.17
C GLN A 134 8.02 0.06 1.28
N ASP A 135 7.07 -0.34 0.43
CA ASP A 135 5.69 0.19 0.46
C ASP A 135 5.02 -0.09 1.81
N ARG A 136 5.16 -1.33 2.34
CA ARG A 136 4.61 -1.67 3.65
C ARG A 136 5.27 -0.90 4.79
N GLN A 137 6.59 -0.70 4.72
CA GLN A 137 7.31 0.07 5.73
C GLN A 137 6.89 1.55 5.75
N LEU A 138 6.62 2.15 4.59
CA LEU A 138 6.09 3.52 4.51
C LEU A 138 4.69 3.62 5.11
N VAL A 139 3.79 2.68 4.82
CA VAL A 139 2.45 2.66 5.42
C VAL A 139 2.54 2.46 6.94
N GLU A 140 3.36 1.51 7.40
CA GLU A 140 3.59 1.27 8.83
C GLU A 140 4.14 2.52 9.54
N ALA A 141 5.11 3.21 8.93
CA ALA A 141 5.69 4.43 9.47
C ALA A 141 4.65 5.55 9.59
N GLY A 142 3.82 5.75 8.56
CA GLY A 142 2.73 6.71 8.60
C GLY A 142 1.70 6.42 9.70
N ILE A 143 1.30 5.15 9.86
CA ILE A 143 0.37 4.75 10.94
C ILE A 143 1.01 5.00 12.31
N LYS A 144 2.27 4.64 12.51
CA LYS A 144 3.00 4.88 13.78
C LYS A 144 3.08 6.36 14.09
N GLN A 145 3.31 7.20 13.09
CA GLN A 145 3.40 8.65 13.27
C GLN A 145 2.06 9.24 13.70
N VAL A 146 0.96 8.86 13.05
CA VAL A 146 -0.39 9.28 13.46
C VAL A 146 -0.70 8.81 14.88
N ALA A 147 -0.39 7.56 15.21
CA ALA A 147 -0.64 7.00 16.54
C ALA A 147 0.22 7.64 17.63
N ALA A 148 1.43 8.09 17.31
CA ALA A 148 2.33 8.76 18.26
C ALA A 148 1.93 10.21 18.57
N ASP A 149 1.00 10.79 17.80
CA ASP A 149 0.53 12.17 17.96
C ASP A 149 -0.99 12.25 18.18
N PRO A 150 -1.49 11.71 19.32
CA PRO A 150 -2.93 11.70 19.60
C PRO A 150 -3.55 13.10 19.71
N ALA A 151 -2.76 14.13 20.02
CA ALA A 151 -3.25 15.50 20.10
C ALA A 151 -3.67 16.04 18.72
N ASN A 152 -3.05 15.59 17.65
CA ASN A 152 -3.33 16.00 16.28
C ASN A 152 -4.04 14.89 15.44
N ALA A 153 -4.51 13.83 16.07
CA ALA A 153 -5.16 12.70 15.37
C ALA A 153 -6.33 13.15 14.47
N ALA A 154 -7.13 14.11 14.91
CA ALA A 154 -8.22 14.67 14.11
C ALA A 154 -7.71 15.44 12.88
N THR A 155 -6.60 16.18 13.01
CA THR A 155 -5.96 16.90 11.91
C THR A 155 -5.38 15.93 10.89
N HIS A 156 -4.74 14.87 11.34
CA HIS A 156 -4.20 13.81 10.46
C HIS A 156 -5.32 13.07 9.72
N LEU A 157 -6.44 12.81 10.42
CA LEU A 157 -7.62 12.20 9.79
C LEU A 157 -8.22 13.13 8.73
N ASP A 158 -8.37 14.42 9.02
CA ASP A 158 -8.87 15.38 8.03
C ASP A 158 -7.92 15.51 6.83
N ALA A 159 -6.61 15.45 7.04
CA ALA A 159 -5.63 15.40 5.96
C ALA A 159 -5.76 14.12 5.12
N LEU A 160 -5.95 12.95 5.76
CA LEU A 160 -6.19 11.70 5.05
C LEU A 160 -7.45 11.78 4.19
N LEU A 161 -8.58 12.17 4.78
CA LEU A 161 -9.87 12.26 4.08
C LEU A 161 -9.91 13.37 3.02
N GLY A 162 -9.07 14.39 3.14
CA GLY A 162 -8.90 15.43 2.14
C GLY A 162 -8.07 15.02 0.92
N ASN A 163 -7.32 13.92 1.04
CA ASN A 163 -6.39 13.44 0.02
C ASN A 163 -6.63 11.97 -0.39
N ALA A 164 -7.74 11.36 0.04
CA ALA A 164 -8.07 9.98 -0.32
C ALA A 164 -9.55 9.83 -0.65
N GLU A 165 -9.84 8.97 -1.63
CA GLU A 165 -11.19 8.46 -1.87
C GLU A 165 -11.41 7.22 -0.99
N THR A 166 -12.55 7.17 -0.28
CA THR A 166 -12.88 6.06 0.60
C THR A 166 -14.37 5.90 0.78
N ASN A 167 -14.84 4.66 0.97
CA ASN A 167 -16.19 4.35 1.42
C ASN A 167 -16.29 4.18 2.95
N TRP A 168 -15.19 4.38 3.68
CA TRP A 168 -15.20 4.26 5.14
C TRP A 168 -15.93 5.45 5.77
N PRO A 169 -16.99 5.21 6.58
CA PRO A 169 -17.69 6.29 7.26
C PRO A 169 -16.72 7.09 8.16
N LYS A 170 -16.74 8.41 8.00
CA LYS A 170 -15.79 9.31 8.68
C LYS A 170 -15.81 9.14 10.21
N ASP A 171 -16.98 8.97 10.79
CA ASP A 171 -17.17 8.80 12.24
C ASP A 171 -16.62 7.46 12.74
N GLU A 172 -16.78 6.39 11.99
CA GLU A 172 -16.20 5.08 12.32
C GLU A 172 -14.66 5.12 12.22
N LEU A 173 -14.13 5.69 11.14
CA LEU A 173 -12.69 5.85 10.96
C LEU A 173 -12.10 6.75 12.05
N ALA A 174 -12.77 7.85 12.40
CA ALA A 174 -12.35 8.75 13.47
C ALA A 174 -12.32 8.05 14.84
N ALA A 175 -13.33 7.24 15.14
CA ALA A 175 -13.38 6.48 16.38
C ALA A 175 -12.22 5.45 16.45
N MET A 176 -11.95 4.77 15.34
CA MET A 176 -10.84 3.82 15.26
C MET A 176 -9.49 4.51 15.41
N VAL A 177 -9.24 5.62 14.71
CA VAL A 177 -7.98 6.39 14.81
C VAL A 177 -7.78 6.88 16.25
N ALA A 178 -8.83 7.40 16.90
CA ALA A 178 -8.74 7.85 18.29
C ALA A 178 -8.45 6.70 19.27
N ASP A 179 -9.07 5.53 19.09
CA ASP A 179 -8.84 4.36 19.93
C ASP A 179 -7.41 3.82 19.76
N PHE A 180 -6.92 3.71 18.53
CA PHE A 180 -5.55 3.27 18.26
C PHE A 180 -4.52 4.29 18.77
N ALA A 181 -4.75 5.59 18.63
CA ALA A 181 -3.86 6.62 19.18
C ALA A 181 -3.82 6.58 20.73
N ALA A 182 -4.95 6.31 21.38
CA ALA A 182 -5.00 6.15 22.84
C ALA A 182 -4.28 4.86 23.35
N ASN A 183 -4.05 3.89 22.47
CA ASN A 183 -3.41 2.61 22.75
C ASN A 183 -2.16 2.38 21.87
N ALA A 184 -1.45 3.45 21.53
CA ALA A 184 -0.33 3.40 20.58
C ALA A 184 0.78 2.41 20.98
N ASP A 185 1.01 2.23 22.27
CA ASP A 185 2.00 1.28 22.83
C ASP A 185 1.60 -0.21 22.64
N ARG A 186 0.34 -0.47 22.31
CA ARG A 186 -0.17 -1.82 22.03
C ARG A 186 -0.16 -2.19 20.56
N ILE A 187 0.04 -1.21 19.68
CA ILE A 187 -0.02 -1.44 18.23
C ILE A 187 1.10 -2.40 17.81
N ALA A 188 0.70 -3.51 17.22
CA ALA A 188 1.62 -4.50 16.67
C ALA A 188 1.38 -4.65 15.15
N PHE A 189 2.48 -4.74 14.42
CA PHE A 189 2.42 -4.93 12.97
C PHE A 189 2.79 -6.36 12.58
N GLN A 190 2.09 -6.88 11.61
CA GLN A 190 2.46 -8.06 10.86
C GLN A 190 2.38 -7.73 9.39
N SER A 191 3.31 -8.22 8.59
CA SER A 191 3.30 -7.94 7.16
C SER A 191 3.66 -9.16 6.33
N GLY A 192 3.10 -9.22 5.13
CA GLY A 192 3.34 -10.28 4.16
C GLY A 192 3.14 -9.80 2.74
N THR A 193 3.37 -10.68 1.79
CA THR A 193 3.07 -10.46 0.38
C THR A 193 2.41 -11.68 -0.22
N GLY A 194 1.53 -11.47 -1.19
CA GLY A 194 1.09 -12.54 -2.08
C GLY A 194 2.22 -13.07 -2.96
N PRO A 195 1.98 -14.14 -3.72
CA PRO A 195 2.89 -14.59 -4.76
C PRO A 195 3.26 -13.46 -5.71
N TYR A 196 4.55 -13.26 -5.99
CA TYR A 196 5.04 -12.18 -6.85
C TYR A 196 5.99 -12.66 -7.95
N VAL A 197 6.24 -13.96 -8.01
CA VAL A 197 7.04 -14.56 -9.09
C VAL A 197 6.15 -14.76 -10.30
N GLY A 198 6.46 -14.08 -11.38
CA GLY A 198 5.71 -14.13 -12.62
C GLY A 198 6.53 -14.71 -13.77
N ASP A 199 5.85 -14.91 -14.88
CA ASP A 199 6.45 -15.34 -16.15
C ASP A 199 5.68 -14.72 -17.33
N PHE A 200 6.21 -14.90 -18.54
CA PHE A 200 5.51 -14.57 -19.78
C PHE A 200 4.49 -15.66 -20.10
N MET A 201 3.22 -15.28 -20.10
CA MET A 201 2.10 -16.20 -20.37
C MET A 201 1.83 -16.28 -21.87
N GLU A 202 2.22 -17.39 -22.52
CA GLU A 202 1.96 -17.59 -23.96
C GLU A 202 0.46 -17.56 -24.29
N GLU A 203 -0.39 -18.09 -23.40
CA GLU A 203 -1.85 -18.09 -23.51
C GLU A 203 -2.48 -16.69 -23.41
N HIS A 204 -1.72 -15.69 -22.98
CA HIS A 204 -2.15 -14.31 -22.85
C HIS A 204 -1.25 -13.36 -23.67
N ASP A 205 -1.02 -13.69 -24.93
CA ASP A 205 -0.25 -12.89 -25.89
C ASP A 205 1.17 -12.55 -25.43
N GLY A 206 1.77 -13.39 -24.59
CA GLY A 206 3.11 -13.17 -24.05
C GLY A 206 3.20 -12.06 -22.99
N LEU A 207 2.11 -11.68 -22.36
CA LEU A 207 2.12 -10.74 -21.25
C LEU A 207 2.84 -11.35 -20.05
N TRP A 208 3.71 -10.57 -19.42
CA TRP A 208 4.30 -10.95 -18.15
C TRP A 208 3.28 -10.76 -17.01
N MET A 209 2.94 -11.82 -16.31
CA MET A 209 2.00 -11.83 -15.21
C MET A 209 2.49 -12.70 -14.07
N VAL A 210 1.97 -12.47 -12.87
CA VAL A 210 2.06 -13.40 -11.75
C VAL A 210 0.84 -14.31 -11.80
N PRO A 211 1.02 -15.64 -11.93
CA PRO A 211 -0.09 -16.59 -12.01
C PRO A 211 -1.02 -16.44 -10.80
N ARG A 212 -2.30 -16.58 -11.03
CA ARG A 212 -3.30 -16.65 -9.98
C ARG A 212 -3.17 -17.97 -9.22
N ASP A 213 -2.66 -17.92 -8.00
CA ASP A 213 -2.49 -19.09 -7.12
C ASP A 213 -3.31 -18.94 -5.84
N GLU A 214 -4.58 -19.28 -5.92
CA GLU A 214 -5.52 -19.21 -4.78
C GLU A 214 -5.07 -20.10 -3.61
N GLY A 215 -4.37 -21.21 -3.89
CA GLY A 215 -3.86 -22.12 -2.87
C GLY A 215 -2.77 -21.47 -2.02
N THR A 216 -1.86 -20.74 -2.65
CA THR A 216 -0.82 -19.98 -1.96
C THR A 216 -1.42 -18.76 -1.29
N TRP A 217 -2.34 -18.04 -1.93
CA TRP A 217 -3.04 -16.92 -1.29
C TRP A 217 -3.75 -17.33 0.00
N ARG A 218 -4.46 -18.45 -0.01
CA ARG A 218 -5.12 -18.99 1.19
C ARG A 218 -4.12 -19.20 2.33
N LYS A 219 -2.95 -19.77 2.04
CA LYS A 219 -1.88 -19.95 3.05
C LYS A 219 -1.34 -18.61 3.56
N VAL A 220 -1.17 -17.62 2.69
CA VAL A 220 -0.73 -16.28 3.10
C VAL A 220 -1.74 -15.68 4.08
N ILE A 221 -3.03 -15.72 3.76
CA ILE A 221 -4.09 -15.17 4.60
C ILE A 221 -4.24 -15.93 5.94
N GLU A 222 -4.01 -17.24 5.97
CA GLU A 222 -4.05 -18.04 7.20
C GLU A 222 -2.89 -17.72 8.17
N VAL A 223 -1.74 -17.29 7.65
CA VAL A 223 -0.52 -17.05 8.45
C VAL A 223 -0.46 -15.60 8.97
N VAL A 224 -1.07 -14.66 8.26
CA VAL A 224 -1.09 -13.23 8.63
C VAL A 224 -2.40 -12.86 9.28
#